data_aee2cd39d08a363740962dba0008a1c6
#
_entry.id   aee2cd39d08a363740962dba0008a1c6
#
_cell.length_a   1.000
_cell.length_b   1.000
_cell.length_c   1.000
_cell.angle_alpha   90.00
_cell.angle_beta   90.00
_cell.angle_gamma   90.00
#
_symmetry.space_group_name_H-M   'P 1'
#
loop_
_entity.id
_entity.type
_entity.pdbx_description
1 polymer ?
#
loop_
_entity_poly.entity_id
_entity_poly.type
_entity_poly.pdbx_seq_one_letter_code
_entity_poly.pdbx_strand_id
1 'polypeptide(L)'
;MDKKTKLAWLKRYSETNAVSGFEAPMKELLQERLAGKAEVSYDKLGSVVFTNASADENAPKIMLASHMDEIGFMVKHITKEGFLKFVCLGGWWEQVMLGQRVTVHGSKGDLVGVIGSKPPHILTPEERTKVVQKRDMYIDIGVKDEKEARKFGVFEGCPVTPYAEMAVMADGKTLLGKAWDNRIGCAVMADVMDKLAGKKHGNTVYGVATVQEEVGLRGAQTSVYLLKPDVAFVIDTCVAGGTPGVADDVAPAKIGEGIAITIFDAGMIPNTALRDFAAKVAKDLKIPTQISISEGGATDGGRIHLHGDGVLTLTFSIPTRYIHSHQSIIHMDDYEGAVELITAMIEKLDSKKYQELLKG
;
A
#
# COMPACT_ATOMS: atom_id res chain seq x y z
N MET A 1 -6.64 -2.40 -21.21
CA MET A 1 -5.72 -1.22 -21.25
C MET A 1 -4.41 -1.64 -21.90
N ASP A 2 -3.85 -0.83 -22.82
CA ASP A 2 -2.52 -1.11 -23.39
C ASP A 2 -1.37 -0.85 -22.40
N LYS A 3 -0.17 -1.39 -22.71
CA LYS A 3 0.99 -1.28 -21.82
C LYS A 3 1.39 0.17 -21.51
N LYS A 4 1.33 1.06 -22.49
CA LYS A 4 1.72 2.47 -22.31
C LYS A 4 0.79 3.19 -21.34
N THR A 5 -0.50 3.03 -21.52
CA THR A 5 -1.53 3.60 -20.64
C THR A 5 -1.42 3.03 -19.21
N LYS A 6 -1.18 1.71 -19.10
CA LYS A 6 -0.99 1.06 -17.80
C LYS A 6 0.23 1.64 -17.06
N LEU A 7 1.38 1.77 -17.71
CA LEU A 7 2.57 2.38 -17.12
C LEU A 7 2.33 3.84 -16.71
N ALA A 8 1.56 4.60 -17.49
CA ALA A 8 1.21 5.98 -17.13
C ALA A 8 0.37 6.05 -15.85
N TRP A 9 -0.59 5.13 -15.64
CA TRP A 9 -1.34 5.04 -14.39
C TRP A 9 -0.47 4.61 -13.23
N LEU A 10 0.36 3.58 -13.40
CA LEU A 10 1.28 3.12 -12.36
C LEU A 10 2.25 4.21 -11.92
N LYS A 11 2.75 5.03 -12.87
CA LYS A 11 3.55 6.22 -12.55
C LYS A 11 2.77 7.20 -11.67
N ARG A 12 1.53 7.51 -12.02
CA ARG A 12 0.68 8.40 -11.23
C ARG A 12 0.41 7.83 -9.83
N TYR A 13 0.11 6.53 -9.72
CA TYR A 13 -0.09 5.87 -8.42
C TYR A 13 1.16 5.97 -7.53
N SER A 14 2.32 5.65 -8.06
CA SER A 14 3.58 5.70 -7.32
C SER A 14 3.94 7.13 -6.90
N GLU A 15 3.81 8.12 -7.79
CA GLU A 15 4.30 9.49 -7.57
C GLU A 15 3.32 10.41 -6.84
N THR A 16 2.04 10.02 -6.70
CA THR A 16 1.06 10.81 -5.95
C THR A 16 1.41 10.86 -4.46
N ASN A 17 1.63 12.06 -3.95
CA ASN A 17 2.00 12.30 -2.56
C ASN A 17 0.78 12.16 -1.63
N ALA A 18 0.80 11.16 -0.74
CA ALA A 18 -0.29 10.91 0.20
C ALA A 18 0.19 10.05 1.37
N VAL A 19 0.66 10.67 2.45
CA VAL A 19 0.99 9.98 3.71
C VAL A 19 -0.24 9.79 4.58
N SER A 20 -0.14 8.92 5.60
CA SER A 20 -1.22 8.64 6.55
C SER A 20 -1.87 9.92 7.11
N GLY A 21 -3.19 10.04 6.95
CA GLY A 21 -3.99 11.21 7.33
C GLY A 21 -4.07 12.31 6.27
N PHE A 22 -3.37 12.16 5.13
CA PHE A 22 -3.33 13.12 4.03
C PHE A 22 -3.55 12.45 2.67
N GLU A 23 -4.44 11.45 2.61
CA GLU A 23 -4.65 10.58 1.45
C GLU A 23 -5.55 11.20 0.35
N ALA A 24 -6.04 12.42 0.54
CA ALA A 24 -6.94 13.07 -0.41
C ALA A 24 -6.47 13.04 -1.88
N PRO A 25 -5.18 13.32 -2.20
CA PRO A 25 -4.72 13.26 -3.59
C PRO A 25 -4.82 11.86 -4.22
N MET A 26 -4.58 10.82 -3.43
CA MET A 26 -4.70 9.44 -3.90
C MET A 26 -6.16 9.02 -4.09
N LYS A 27 -7.04 9.47 -3.19
CA LYS A 27 -8.48 9.29 -3.32
C LYS A 27 -9.01 9.91 -4.62
N GLU A 28 -8.63 11.15 -4.92
CA GLU A 28 -9.01 11.84 -6.17
C GLU A 28 -8.52 11.08 -7.41
N LEU A 29 -7.29 10.58 -7.38
CA LEU A 29 -6.71 9.77 -8.45
C LEU A 29 -7.52 8.48 -8.72
N LEU A 30 -7.92 7.78 -7.67
CA LEU A 30 -8.74 6.57 -7.77
C LEU A 30 -10.15 6.88 -8.28
N GLN A 31 -10.76 7.98 -7.84
CA GLN A 31 -12.05 8.44 -8.34
C GLN A 31 -12.00 8.79 -9.84
N GLU A 32 -10.92 9.45 -10.29
CA GLU A 32 -10.70 9.69 -11.72
C GLU A 32 -10.58 8.36 -12.49
N ARG A 33 -9.79 7.40 -11.96
CA ARG A 33 -9.57 6.10 -12.61
C ARG A 33 -10.84 5.27 -12.78
N LEU A 34 -11.74 5.33 -11.80
CA LEU A 34 -12.98 4.56 -11.76
C LEU A 34 -14.24 5.37 -12.06
N ALA A 35 -14.09 6.58 -12.61
CA ALA A 35 -15.22 7.43 -12.98
C ALA A 35 -16.21 6.72 -13.91
N GLY A 36 -17.48 6.67 -13.50
CA GLY A 36 -18.56 6.02 -14.26
C GLY A 36 -18.54 4.49 -14.27
N LYS A 37 -17.65 3.85 -13.45
CA LYS A 37 -17.50 2.38 -13.41
C LYS A 37 -18.02 1.74 -12.13
N ALA A 38 -18.22 2.51 -11.08
CA ALA A 38 -18.73 2.06 -9.78
C ALA A 38 -19.44 3.21 -9.06
N GLU A 39 -20.32 2.90 -8.14
CA GLU A 39 -20.86 3.87 -7.20
C GLU A 39 -19.81 4.21 -6.15
N VAL A 40 -19.73 5.48 -5.74
CA VAL A 40 -18.71 5.95 -4.79
C VAL A 40 -19.35 6.32 -3.47
N SER A 41 -18.80 5.79 -2.39
CA SER A 41 -19.15 6.18 -1.01
C SER A 41 -17.91 6.27 -0.14
N TYR A 42 -18.07 6.71 1.12
CA TYR A 42 -16.95 6.97 2.02
C TYR A 42 -17.29 6.52 3.43
N ASP A 43 -16.26 6.09 4.19
CA ASP A 43 -16.38 6.06 5.63
C ASP A 43 -16.05 7.44 6.25
N LYS A 44 -16.27 7.57 7.56
CA LYS A 44 -16.04 8.86 8.26
C LYS A 44 -14.55 9.13 8.54
N LEU A 45 -13.68 8.14 8.37
CA LEU A 45 -12.24 8.31 8.55
C LEU A 45 -11.57 8.81 7.27
N GLY A 46 -12.20 8.56 6.09
CA GLY A 46 -11.73 9.06 4.80
C GLY A 46 -11.44 8.00 3.76
N SER A 47 -11.63 6.72 4.08
CA SER A 47 -11.53 5.63 3.08
C SER A 47 -12.59 5.82 2.00
N VAL A 48 -12.26 5.45 0.77
CA VAL A 48 -13.19 5.50 -0.37
C VAL A 48 -13.59 4.08 -0.78
N VAL A 49 -14.88 3.92 -1.05
CA VAL A 49 -15.51 2.66 -1.46
C VAL A 49 -16.07 2.81 -2.86
N PHE A 50 -15.71 1.91 -3.74
CA PHE A 50 -16.23 1.75 -5.10
C PHE A 50 -17.10 0.50 -5.13
N THR A 51 -18.39 0.65 -5.38
CA THR A 51 -19.37 -0.44 -5.31
C THR A 51 -19.81 -0.89 -6.70
N ASN A 52 -19.68 -2.20 -6.95
CA ASN A 52 -20.31 -2.93 -8.03
C ASN A 52 -21.36 -3.87 -7.43
N ALA A 53 -22.61 -3.42 -7.40
CA ALA A 53 -23.69 -4.15 -6.75
C ALA A 53 -24.20 -5.32 -7.61
N SER A 54 -24.47 -6.45 -6.97
CA SER A 54 -25.27 -7.53 -7.56
C SER A 54 -26.74 -7.12 -7.68
N ALA A 55 -27.43 -7.70 -8.67
CA ALA A 55 -28.90 -7.59 -8.75
C ALA A 55 -29.64 -8.45 -7.69
N ASP A 56 -28.95 -9.42 -7.09
CA ASP A 56 -29.43 -10.25 -5.99
C ASP A 56 -28.98 -9.63 -4.66
N GLU A 57 -29.92 -9.17 -3.85
CA GLU A 57 -29.64 -8.58 -2.53
C GLU A 57 -29.02 -9.58 -1.53
N ASN A 58 -29.22 -10.87 -1.76
CA ASN A 58 -28.67 -11.95 -0.94
C ASN A 58 -27.31 -12.47 -1.46
N ALA A 59 -26.77 -11.86 -2.51
CA ALA A 59 -25.47 -12.22 -3.04
C ALA A 59 -24.36 -11.97 -2.02
N PRO A 60 -23.30 -12.80 -1.97
CA PRO A 60 -22.17 -12.58 -1.08
C PRO A 60 -21.54 -11.20 -1.33
N LYS A 61 -21.12 -10.54 -0.26
CA LYS A 61 -20.43 -9.26 -0.28
C LYS A 61 -18.93 -9.50 -0.22
N ILE A 62 -18.22 -9.08 -1.24
CA ILE A 62 -16.76 -9.23 -1.33
C ILE A 62 -16.12 -7.86 -1.17
N MET A 63 -15.21 -7.74 -0.22
CA MET A 63 -14.39 -6.54 -0.02
C MET A 63 -13.00 -6.76 -0.63
N LEU A 64 -12.58 -5.89 -1.55
CA LEU A 64 -11.19 -5.77 -2.01
C LEU A 64 -10.57 -4.61 -1.25
N ALA A 65 -9.65 -4.86 -0.33
CA ALA A 65 -9.03 -3.81 0.48
C ALA A 65 -7.58 -3.58 0.08
N SER A 66 -7.21 -2.31 -0.11
CA SER A 66 -5.83 -1.85 -0.28
C SER A 66 -5.67 -0.45 0.29
N HIS A 67 -4.54 -0.15 0.92
CA HIS A 67 -4.38 1.16 1.55
C HIS A 67 -3.80 2.22 0.60
N MET A 68 -4.25 3.46 0.80
CA MET A 68 -3.84 4.63 0.00
C MET A 68 -2.60 5.32 0.53
N ASP A 69 -2.38 5.24 1.85
CA ASP A 69 -1.27 5.94 2.46
C ASP A 69 0.07 5.28 2.14
N GLU A 70 1.09 6.10 2.11
CA GLU A 70 2.49 5.70 2.08
C GLU A 70 3.17 6.11 3.38
N ILE A 71 4.28 5.47 3.73
CA ILE A 71 5.12 5.93 4.82
C ILE A 71 5.71 7.31 4.51
N GLY A 72 5.88 8.12 5.55
CA GLY A 72 6.46 9.44 5.41
C GLY A 72 6.70 10.10 6.74
N PHE A 73 6.51 11.42 6.79
CA PHE A 73 6.81 12.18 8.01
C PHE A 73 5.79 13.30 8.21
N MET A 74 5.78 13.85 9.43
CA MET A 74 5.04 15.05 9.76
C MET A 74 5.97 16.00 10.53
N VAL A 75 5.97 17.27 10.16
CA VAL A 75 6.73 18.29 10.88
C VAL A 75 6.18 18.44 12.29
N LYS A 76 7.01 18.26 13.31
CA LYS A 76 6.62 18.41 14.71
C LYS A 76 7.13 19.68 15.36
N HIS A 77 8.20 20.28 14.80
CA HIS A 77 8.82 21.49 15.35
C HIS A 77 9.74 22.13 14.32
N ILE A 78 9.76 23.45 14.26
CA ILE A 78 10.68 24.25 13.43
C ILE A 78 11.72 24.86 14.38
N THR A 79 13.01 24.58 14.15
CA THR A 79 14.08 25.14 14.98
C THR A 79 14.29 26.62 14.69
N LYS A 80 14.96 27.33 15.59
CA LYS A 80 15.30 28.76 15.41
C LYS A 80 16.12 29.01 14.14
N GLU A 81 16.92 28.02 13.75
CA GLU A 81 17.77 28.02 12.54
C GLU A 81 17.03 27.56 11.27
N GLY A 82 15.71 27.29 11.36
CA GLY A 82 14.88 26.93 10.22
C GLY A 82 14.84 25.43 9.84
N PHE A 83 15.53 24.55 10.60
CA PHE A 83 15.44 23.10 10.36
C PHE A 83 14.13 22.53 10.90
N LEU A 84 13.60 21.50 10.21
CA LEU A 84 12.34 20.87 10.58
C LEU A 84 12.60 19.56 11.33
N LYS A 85 12.23 19.49 12.59
CA LYS A 85 12.13 18.22 13.32
C LYS A 85 10.82 17.54 12.96
N PHE A 86 10.83 16.22 12.85
CA PHE A 86 9.68 15.45 12.36
C PHE A 86 9.34 14.23 13.24
N VAL A 87 8.16 13.70 13.07
CA VAL A 87 7.78 12.35 13.46
C VAL A 87 7.61 11.49 12.21
N CYS A 88 7.89 10.20 12.33
CA CYS A 88 7.62 9.25 11.25
C CYS A 88 6.13 8.89 11.23
N LEU A 89 5.57 8.78 10.04
CA LEU A 89 4.30 8.15 9.75
C LEU A 89 4.62 6.81 9.08
N GLY A 90 4.27 5.71 9.75
CA GLY A 90 4.68 4.36 9.34
C GLY A 90 6.07 3.94 9.83
N GLY A 91 6.44 2.74 9.45
CA GLY A 91 7.69 2.10 9.88
C GLY A 91 8.89 2.54 9.04
N TRP A 92 9.83 3.25 9.62
CA TRP A 92 11.08 3.67 8.98
C TRP A 92 12.29 3.05 9.64
N TRP A 93 13.24 2.59 8.82
CA TRP A 93 14.56 2.19 9.26
C TRP A 93 15.55 3.35 9.10
N GLU A 94 16.25 3.73 10.16
CA GLU A 94 17.12 4.91 10.21
C GLU A 94 18.20 4.93 9.12
N GLN A 95 18.72 3.76 8.76
CA GLN A 95 19.85 3.66 7.82
C GLN A 95 19.49 4.03 6.37
N VAL A 96 18.20 4.04 6.01
CA VAL A 96 17.75 4.41 4.66
C VAL A 96 17.26 5.86 4.55
N MET A 97 17.33 6.64 5.65
CA MET A 97 16.72 7.97 5.71
C MET A 97 17.68 9.11 5.34
N LEU A 98 18.93 9.04 5.80
CA LEU A 98 19.89 10.14 5.64
C LEU A 98 20.27 10.42 4.18
N GLY A 99 20.33 11.72 3.83
CA GLY A 99 20.66 12.17 2.49
C GLY A 99 19.51 12.05 1.49
N GLN A 100 18.34 11.54 1.92
CA GLN A 100 17.19 11.36 1.05
C GLN A 100 16.44 12.67 0.84
N ARG A 101 15.99 12.87 -0.39
CA ARG A 101 15.16 13.99 -0.80
C ARG A 101 13.71 13.77 -0.36
N VAL A 102 13.07 14.81 0.12
CA VAL A 102 11.66 14.80 0.53
C VAL A 102 10.92 16.01 -0.03
N THR A 103 9.59 15.91 -0.06
CA THR A 103 8.70 17.04 -0.36
C THR A 103 7.97 17.42 0.93
N VAL A 104 8.10 18.66 1.35
CA VAL A 104 7.36 19.25 2.50
C VAL A 104 6.14 19.99 1.95
N HIS A 105 4.94 19.57 2.34
CA HIS A 105 3.68 20.15 1.83
C HIS A 105 3.23 21.30 2.70
N GLY A 106 3.75 22.50 2.41
CA GLY A 106 3.39 23.71 3.10
C GLY A 106 2.05 24.32 2.62
N SER A 107 1.47 25.20 3.42
CA SER A 107 0.20 25.88 3.09
C SER A 107 0.26 26.80 1.86
N LYS A 108 1.46 27.08 1.36
CA LYS A 108 1.70 27.92 0.17
C LYS A 108 2.27 27.14 -1.03
N GLY A 109 2.32 25.83 -0.92
CA GLY A 109 2.85 24.92 -1.94
C GLY A 109 3.96 24.03 -1.42
N ASP A 110 4.40 23.16 -2.29
CA ASP A 110 5.41 22.14 -2.00
C ASP A 110 6.81 22.72 -1.96
N LEU A 111 7.60 22.27 -0.99
CA LEU A 111 9.00 22.63 -0.82
C LEU A 111 9.89 21.40 -0.90
N VAL A 112 11.03 21.53 -1.55
CA VAL A 112 12.05 20.49 -1.57
C VAL A 112 12.83 20.54 -0.25
N GLY A 113 13.03 19.37 0.36
CA GLY A 113 13.87 19.19 1.54
C GLY A 113 14.82 18.01 1.42
N VAL A 114 15.78 17.94 2.32
CA VAL A 114 16.68 16.79 2.47
C VAL A 114 16.79 16.39 3.95
N ILE A 115 16.80 15.08 4.21
CA ILE A 115 16.98 14.57 5.58
C ILE A 115 18.47 14.60 5.90
N GLY A 116 18.82 15.35 6.94
CA GLY A 116 20.19 15.55 7.40
C GLY A 116 20.41 15.21 8.87
N SER A 117 21.67 15.15 9.23
CA SER A 117 22.16 15.03 10.61
C SER A 117 23.53 15.69 10.73
N LYS A 118 24.16 15.59 11.91
CA LYS A 118 25.57 15.98 12.09
C LYS A 118 26.45 15.27 11.05
N PRO A 119 27.22 16.00 10.24
CA PRO A 119 27.98 15.40 9.13
C PRO A 119 29.12 14.51 9.63
N PRO A 120 29.44 13.41 8.91
CA PRO A 120 30.42 12.43 9.35
C PRO A 120 31.85 12.97 9.52
N HIS A 121 32.17 14.08 8.85
CA HIS A 121 33.49 14.72 8.91
C HIS A 121 33.85 15.30 10.28
N ILE A 122 32.84 15.61 11.10
CA ILE A 122 33.01 16.18 12.45
C ILE A 122 32.50 15.23 13.54
N LEU A 123 32.20 13.96 13.20
CA LEU A 123 31.88 12.91 14.18
C LEU A 123 33.16 12.35 14.81
N THR A 124 33.08 11.99 16.09
CA THR A 124 34.14 11.19 16.76
C THR A 124 34.18 9.76 16.17
N PRO A 125 35.28 9.00 16.35
CA PRO A 125 35.32 7.61 15.92
C PRO A 125 34.16 6.76 16.47
N GLU A 126 33.79 6.97 17.73
CA GLU A 126 32.69 6.26 18.40
C GLU A 126 31.31 6.64 17.80
N GLU A 127 31.09 7.90 17.50
CA GLU A 127 29.85 8.37 16.84
C GLU A 127 29.68 7.75 15.45
N ARG A 128 30.76 7.59 14.68
CA ARG A 128 30.72 7.02 13.31
C ARG A 128 30.27 5.57 13.26
N THR A 129 30.43 4.81 14.35
CA THR A 129 30.02 3.40 14.41
C THR A 129 28.57 3.21 14.83
N LYS A 130 27.87 4.29 15.21
CA LYS A 130 26.48 4.25 15.66
C LYS A 130 25.51 4.66 14.56
N VAL A 131 24.37 3.96 14.51
CA VAL A 131 23.26 4.38 13.66
C VAL A 131 22.68 5.68 14.20
N VAL A 132 22.58 6.70 13.35
CA VAL A 132 21.95 7.97 13.69
C VAL A 132 20.48 7.75 13.99
N GLN A 133 20.02 8.14 15.18
CA GLN A 133 18.64 7.94 15.59
C GLN A 133 17.72 8.98 14.95
N LYS A 134 16.45 8.62 14.65
CA LYS A 134 15.43 9.53 14.06
C LYS A 134 15.33 10.87 14.80
N ARG A 135 15.45 10.86 16.13
CA ARG A 135 15.39 12.08 16.98
C ARG A 135 16.53 13.07 16.68
N ASP A 136 17.65 12.60 16.16
CA ASP A 136 18.85 13.39 15.88
C ASP A 136 18.87 13.88 14.43
N MET A 137 17.90 13.43 13.61
CA MET A 137 17.70 13.88 12.24
C MET A 137 16.84 15.14 12.17
N TYR A 138 16.92 15.83 11.06
CA TYR A 138 16.10 16.99 10.70
C TYR A 138 15.92 17.05 9.18
N ILE A 139 14.94 17.83 8.73
CA ILE A 139 14.79 18.16 7.30
C ILE A 139 15.29 19.58 7.10
N ASP A 140 16.16 19.75 6.14
CA ASP A 140 16.68 21.04 5.67
C ASP A 140 15.94 21.43 4.39
N ILE A 141 15.32 22.60 4.39
CA ILE A 141 14.60 23.20 3.25
C ILE A 141 15.32 24.45 2.71
N GLY A 142 16.54 24.73 3.16
CA GLY A 142 17.38 25.81 2.65
C GLY A 142 16.99 27.23 3.14
N VAL A 143 16.36 27.35 4.30
CA VAL A 143 15.97 28.62 4.91
C VAL A 143 16.92 28.98 6.06
N LYS A 144 17.01 30.28 6.39
CA LYS A 144 17.95 30.78 7.40
C LYS A 144 17.45 30.77 8.83
N ASP A 145 16.10 30.77 9.02
CA ASP A 145 15.48 30.84 10.33
C ASP A 145 14.02 30.34 10.30
N GLU A 146 13.42 30.18 11.48
CA GLU A 146 12.02 29.78 11.65
C GLU A 146 11.04 30.73 10.94
N LYS A 147 11.29 32.05 10.98
CA LYS A 147 10.39 33.02 10.37
C LYS A 147 10.32 32.86 8.86
N GLU A 148 11.45 32.53 8.25
CA GLU A 148 11.50 32.27 6.81
C GLU A 148 10.82 30.95 6.46
N ALA A 149 11.00 29.88 7.23
CA ALA A 149 10.24 28.64 7.06
C ALA A 149 8.74 28.88 7.10
N ARG A 150 8.26 29.60 8.12
CA ARG A 150 6.84 29.99 8.24
C ARG A 150 6.35 30.90 7.10
N LYS A 151 7.21 31.78 6.59
CA LYS A 151 6.90 32.63 5.42
C LYS A 151 6.64 31.78 4.17
N PHE A 152 7.33 30.66 4.00
CA PHE A 152 7.09 29.69 2.93
C PHE A 152 5.90 28.75 3.19
N GLY A 153 5.21 28.90 4.32
CA GLY A 153 3.99 28.15 4.63
C GLY A 153 4.22 26.86 5.42
N VAL A 154 5.41 26.68 5.99
CA VAL A 154 5.68 25.53 6.86
C VAL A 154 5.09 25.78 8.25
N PHE A 155 4.45 24.74 8.81
CA PHE A 155 3.86 24.75 10.15
C PHE A 155 3.99 23.35 10.79
N GLU A 156 3.82 23.27 12.09
CA GLU A 156 3.75 21.99 12.79
C GLU A 156 2.48 21.23 12.33
N GLY A 157 2.66 20.01 11.86
CA GLY A 157 1.59 19.23 11.22
C GLY A 157 1.68 19.17 9.68
N CYS A 158 2.59 19.94 9.03
CA CYS A 158 2.83 19.76 7.60
C CYS A 158 3.21 18.31 7.29
N PRO A 159 2.52 17.64 6.34
CA PRO A 159 2.95 16.32 5.87
C PRO A 159 4.23 16.44 5.02
N VAL A 160 5.00 15.36 5.05
CA VAL A 160 6.25 15.25 4.28
C VAL A 160 6.31 13.88 3.64
N THR A 161 6.48 13.85 2.33
CA THR A 161 6.56 12.61 1.55
C THR A 161 7.98 12.34 1.05
N PRO A 162 8.38 11.08 0.90
CA PRO A 162 9.56 10.72 0.12
C PRO A 162 9.46 11.26 -1.32
N TYR A 163 10.59 11.59 -1.91
CA TYR A 163 10.66 11.97 -3.32
C TYR A 163 11.40 10.90 -4.13
N ALA A 164 10.69 10.27 -5.06
CA ALA A 164 11.29 9.41 -6.08
C ALA A 164 10.40 9.40 -7.32
N GLU A 165 11.03 9.39 -8.50
CA GLU A 165 10.34 9.25 -9.78
C GLU A 165 10.29 7.77 -10.18
N MET A 166 9.18 7.34 -10.79
CA MET A 166 9.07 5.98 -11.30
C MET A 166 9.93 5.78 -12.55
N ALA A 167 10.68 4.70 -12.58
CA ALA A 167 11.48 4.27 -13.73
C ALA A 167 11.21 2.81 -14.08
N VAL A 168 11.22 2.52 -15.39
CA VAL A 168 11.24 1.14 -15.90
C VAL A 168 12.70 0.70 -15.95
N MET A 169 13.02 -0.42 -15.34
CA MET A 169 14.38 -0.95 -15.25
C MET A 169 14.79 -1.72 -16.53
N ALA A 170 16.00 -2.24 -16.53
CA ALA A 170 16.68 -2.79 -17.72
C ALA A 170 15.94 -3.92 -18.44
N ASP A 171 15.15 -4.73 -17.72
CA ASP A 171 14.37 -5.84 -18.29
C ASP A 171 13.05 -5.39 -18.96
N GLY A 172 12.70 -4.10 -18.83
CA GLY A 172 11.46 -3.53 -19.39
C GLY A 172 10.16 -3.95 -18.66
N LYS A 173 10.26 -4.64 -17.53
CA LYS A 173 9.14 -5.15 -16.72
C LYS A 173 9.26 -4.81 -15.23
N THR A 174 10.47 -4.69 -14.72
CA THR A 174 10.72 -4.28 -13.34
C THR A 174 10.55 -2.77 -13.20
N LEU A 175 9.81 -2.34 -12.19
CA LEU A 175 9.50 -0.94 -11.92
C LEU A 175 10.15 -0.50 -10.61
N LEU A 176 10.99 0.51 -10.69
CA LEU A 176 11.51 1.25 -9.54
C LEU A 176 10.59 2.45 -9.27
N GLY A 177 10.22 2.69 -8.02
CA GLY A 177 9.41 3.86 -7.64
C GLY A 177 9.25 3.96 -6.14
N LYS A 178 8.60 5.02 -5.66
CA LYS A 178 8.20 5.13 -4.27
C LYS A 178 6.83 4.49 -4.04
N ALA A 179 6.48 4.24 -2.79
CA ALA A 179 5.12 3.92 -2.36
C ALA A 179 4.48 2.71 -3.07
N TRP A 180 5.26 1.77 -3.63
CA TRP A 180 4.64 0.54 -4.13
C TRP A 180 3.88 -0.17 -3.03
N ASP A 181 4.32 -0.06 -1.82
CA ASP A 181 3.55 -0.29 -0.60
C ASP A 181 2.69 0.97 -0.30
N ASN A 182 1.36 0.94 -0.50
CA ASN A 182 0.61 -0.11 -1.18
C ASN A 182 -0.16 0.44 -2.41
N ARG A 183 0.50 1.34 -3.17
CA ARG A 183 -0.08 1.91 -4.39
C ARG A 183 -0.28 0.86 -5.48
N ILE A 184 0.51 -0.23 -5.43
CA ILE A 184 0.32 -1.34 -6.34
C ILE A 184 -0.94 -2.13 -6.00
N GLY A 185 -1.28 -2.30 -4.73
CA GLY A 185 -2.55 -2.88 -4.30
C GLY A 185 -3.74 -2.03 -4.74
N CYS A 186 -3.64 -0.69 -4.61
CA CYS A 186 -4.64 0.23 -5.14
C CYS A 186 -4.81 0.10 -6.65
N ALA A 187 -3.72 -0.08 -7.41
CA ALA A 187 -3.77 -0.28 -8.85
C ALA A 187 -4.43 -1.62 -9.22
N VAL A 188 -4.10 -2.70 -8.51
CA VAL A 188 -4.75 -4.02 -8.68
C VAL A 188 -6.25 -3.90 -8.41
N MET A 189 -6.64 -3.33 -7.27
CA MET A 189 -8.05 -3.12 -6.91
C MET A 189 -8.78 -2.33 -8.00
N ALA A 190 -8.21 -1.23 -8.48
CA ALA A 190 -8.82 -0.40 -9.50
C ALA A 190 -8.98 -1.13 -10.85
N ASP A 191 -7.99 -1.94 -11.26
CA ASP A 191 -8.06 -2.71 -12.50
C ASP A 191 -9.02 -3.89 -12.39
N VAL A 192 -9.17 -4.52 -11.21
CA VAL A 192 -10.21 -5.53 -10.96
C VAL A 192 -11.61 -4.90 -11.05
N MET A 193 -11.84 -3.78 -10.38
CA MET A 193 -13.12 -3.05 -10.44
C MET A 193 -13.45 -2.61 -11.87
N ASP A 194 -12.48 -2.15 -12.65
CA ASP A 194 -12.63 -1.81 -14.05
C ASP A 194 -13.03 -3.02 -14.92
N LYS A 195 -12.40 -4.18 -14.70
CA LYS A 195 -12.75 -5.43 -15.41
C LYS A 195 -14.13 -5.95 -15.09
N LEU A 196 -14.64 -5.72 -13.88
CA LEU A 196 -15.97 -6.14 -13.43
C LEU A 196 -17.06 -5.15 -13.82
N ALA A 197 -16.73 -3.90 -14.14
CA ALA A 197 -17.68 -2.86 -14.48
C ALA A 197 -18.58 -3.28 -15.67
N GLY A 198 -19.91 -3.19 -15.47
CA GLY A 198 -20.91 -3.57 -16.46
C GLY A 198 -21.08 -5.07 -16.71
N LYS A 199 -20.32 -5.92 -16.01
CA LYS A 199 -20.51 -7.37 -16.07
C LYS A 199 -21.52 -7.84 -15.01
N LYS A 200 -22.26 -8.91 -15.34
CA LYS A 200 -23.07 -9.63 -14.36
C LYS A 200 -22.20 -10.63 -13.61
N HIS A 201 -22.21 -10.55 -12.31
CA HIS A 201 -21.54 -11.51 -11.40
C HIS A 201 -22.45 -11.81 -10.20
N GLY A 202 -22.23 -12.95 -9.55
CA GLY A 202 -23.08 -13.50 -8.50
C GLY A 202 -22.78 -12.95 -7.10
N ASN A 203 -22.19 -11.75 -6.98
CA ASN A 203 -21.78 -11.14 -5.72
C ASN A 203 -21.80 -9.61 -5.80
N THR A 204 -21.85 -8.94 -4.66
CA THR A 204 -21.60 -7.50 -4.57
C THR A 204 -20.13 -7.27 -4.25
N VAL A 205 -19.44 -6.44 -5.04
CA VAL A 205 -18.01 -6.16 -4.87
C VAL A 205 -17.79 -4.75 -4.40
N TYR A 206 -17.05 -4.60 -3.32
CA TYR A 206 -16.57 -3.33 -2.79
C TYR A 206 -15.07 -3.21 -3.02
N GLY A 207 -14.63 -2.32 -3.91
CA GLY A 207 -13.25 -1.88 -4.00
C GLY A 207 -13.02 -0.81 -2.95
N VAL A 208 -12.20 -1.10 -1.95
CA VAL A 208 -11.99 -0.21 -0.80
C VAL A 208 -10.55 0.25 -0.77
N ALA A 209 -10.35 1.56 -0.92
CA ALA A 209 -9.07 2.16 -0.69
C ALA A 209 -9.05 2.76 0.73
N THR A 210 -8.35 2.08 1.63
CA THR A 210 -8.31 2.40 3.06
C THR A 210 -7.32 3.52 3.35
N VAL A 211 -7.50 4.20 4.49
CA VAL A 211 -6.61 5.24 4.99
C VAL A 211 -5.88 4.78 6.25
N GLN A 212 -4.70 5.38 6.52
CA GLN A 212 -3.98 5.21 7.79
C GLN A 212 -3.67 3.75 8.15
N GLU A 213 -3.35 2.94 7.16
CA GLU A 213 -2.91 1.56 7.38
C GLU A 213 -1.58 1.54 8.13
N GLU A 214 -0.60 2.30 7.64
CA GLU A 214 0.78 2.39 8.10
C GLU A 214 0.93 2.85 9.57
N VAL A 215 -0.12 3.42 10.13
CA VAL A 215 -0.17 3.90 11.52
C VAL A 215 -1.17 3.11 12.37
N GLY A 216 -1.57 1.92 11.94
CA GLY A 216 -2.32 0.96 12.75
C GLY A 216 -3.60 0.40 12.14
N LEU A 217 -3.69 0.19 10.83
CA LEU A 217 -4.78 -0.51 10.12
C LEU A 217 -6.15 0.14 10.35
N ARG A 218 -6.18 1.50 10.41
CA ARG A 218 -7.34 2.22 10.95
C ARG A 218 -8.51 2.26 9.98
N GLY A 219 -8.26 2.53 8.71
CA GLY A 219 -9.29 2.58 7.67
C GLY A 219 -9.96 1.24 7.44
N ALA A 220 -9.22 0.13 7.54
CA ALA A 220 -9.78 -1.21 7.46
C ALA A 220 -10.85 -1.47 8.53
N GLN A 221 -10.59 -1.02 9.77
CA GLN A 221 -11.54 -1.19 10.87
C GLN A 221 -12.85 -0.41 10.64
N THR A 222 -12.78 0.80 10.10
CA THR A 222 -13.98 1.61 9.84
C THR A 222 -14.74 1.15 8.60
N SER A 223 -14.02 0.77 7.55
CA SER A 223 -14.62 0.30 6.30
C SER A 223 -15.31 -1.05 6.45
N VAL A 224 -14.68 -2.02 7.15
CA VAL A 224 -15.32 -3.32 7.38
C VAL A 224 -16.58 -3.20 8.22
N TYR A 225 -16.60 -2.30 9.21
CA TYR A 225 -17.79 -2.00 10.00
C TYR A 225 -18.94 -1.43 9.14
N LEU A 226 -18.59 -0.54 8.20
CA LEU A 226 -19.57 0.07 7.28
C LEU A 226 -20.18 -0.96 6.33
N LEU A 227 -19.34 -1.83 5.73
CA LEU A 227 -19.69 -2.68 4.60
C LEU A 227 -20.21 -4.06 5.02
N LYS A 228 -19.74 -4.59 6.14
CA LYS A 228 -20.06 -5.94 6.65
C LYS A 228 -19.92 -6.99 5.56
N PRO A 229 -18.71 -7.17 4.99
CA PRO A 229 -18.47 -8.14 3.92
C PRO A 229 -18.52 -9.58 4.47
N ASP A 230 -18.86 -10.52 3.59
CA ASP A 230 -18.81 -11.96 3.87
C ASP A 230 -17.41 -12.52 3.61
N VAL A 231 -16.74 -11.95 2.59
CA VAL A 231 -15.39 -12.34 2.15
C VAL A 231 -14.54 -11.09 1.93
N ALA A 232 -13.26 -11.15 2.28
CA ALA A 232 -12.34 -10.07 1.99
C ALA A 232 -11.07 -10.59 1.30
N PHE A 233 -10.68 -9.92 0.24
CA PHE A 233 -9.38 -10.03 -0.42
C PHE A 233 -8.59 -8.78 -0.11
N VAL A 234 -7.59 -8.90 0.74
CA VAL A 234 -6.65 -7.83 1.01
C VAL A 234 -5.56 -7.89 -0.04
N ILE A 235 -5.25 -6.77 -0.64
CA ILE A 235 -4.22 -6.66 -1.66
C ILE A 235 -3.14 -5.77 -1.09
N ASP A 236 -1.97 -6.33 -0.87
CA ASP A 236 -0.86 -5.64 -0.19
C ASP A 236 0.48 -5.98 -0.84
N THR A 237 1.58 -5.61 -0.22
CA THR A 237 2.92 -6.01 -0.61
C THR A 237 3.49 -7.03 0.39
N CYS A 238 4.56 -7.69 0.02
CA CYS A 238 5.38 -8.47 0.94
C CYS A 238 6.86 -8.30 0.65
N VAL A 239 7.69 -8.53 1.64
CA VAL A 239 9.14 -8.50 1.47
C VAL A 239 9.56 -9.56 0.46
N ALA A 240 10.18 -9.12 -0.64
CA ALA A 240 10.73 -10.04 -1.63
C ALA A 240 12.15 -10.47 -1.27
N GLY A 241 12.37 -11.77 -1.30
CA GLY A 241 13.70 -12.39 -1.23
C GLY A 241 14.45 -12.32 -2.56
N GLY A 242 15.46 -13.20 -2.69
CA GLY A 242 16.33 -13.25 -3.88
C GLY A 242 17.32 -12.09 -3.97
N THR A 243 17.55 -11.37 -2.86
CA THR A 243 18.61 -10.36 -2.71
C THR A 243 19.78 -10.93 -1.90
N PRO A 244 21.03 -10.46 -2.12
CA PRO A 244 22.18 -10.92 -1.35
C PRO A 244 21.95 -10.78 0.16
N GLY A 245 22.21 -11.84 0.91
CA GLY A 245 22.05 -11.85 2.37
C GLY A 245 20.66 -12.19 2.89
N VAL A 246 19.68 -12.42 2.03
CA VAL A 246 18.33 -12.87 2.42
C VAL A 246 18.15 -14.34 2.08
N ALA A 247 17.90 -15.16 3.11
CA ALA A 247 17.66 -16.60 2.93
C ALA A 247 16.21 -16.87 2.47
N ASP A 248 16.01 -17.95 1.70
CA ASP A 248 14.70 -18.27 1.11
C ASP A 248 13.64 -18.65 2.17
N ASP A 249 14.04 -19.11 3.35
CA ASP A 249 13.13 -19.40 4.47
C ASP A 249 12.67 -18.13 5.20
N VAL A 250 13.41 -17.03 5.07
CA VAL A 250 13.08 -15.72 5.67
C VAL A 250 12.14 -14.90 4.76
N ALA A 251 12.42 -14.91 3.45
CA ALA A 251 11.59 -14.23 2.46
C ALA A 251 11.47 -15.11 1.19
N PRO A 252 10.51 -16.04 1.17
CA PRO A 252 10.40 -17.03 0.10
C PRO A 252 9.92 -16.44 -1.23
N ALA A 253 9.10 -15.39 -1.21
CA ALA A 253 8.55 -14.78 -2.41
C ALA A 253 9.62 -13.94 -3.14
N LYS A 254 9.64 -14.01 -4.48
CA LYS A 254 10.59 -13.29 -5.34
C LYS A 254 9.83 -12.46 -6.39
N ILE A 255 10.38 -11.32 -6.77
CA ILE A 255 9.78 -10.50 -7.85
C ILE A 255 9.83 -11.25 -9.18
N GLY A 256 8.75 -11.16 -9.97
CA GLY A 256 8.66 -11.79 -11.29
C GLY A 256 8.32 -13.28 -11.29
N GLU A 257 8.15 -13.91 -10.12
CA GLU A 257 7.79 -15.32 -9.99
C GLU A 257 6.31 -15.55 -9.66
N GLY A 258 5.49 -14.48 -9.70
CA GLY A 258 4.05 -14.50 -9.49
C GLY A 258 3.60 -13.89 -8.18
N ILE A 259 2.29 -13.71 -8.07
CA ILE A 259 1.65 -13.16 -6.85
C ILE A 259 1.86 -14.08 -5.65
N ALA A 260 2.12 -13.52 -4.48
CA ALA A 260 2.24 -14.28 -3.25
C ALA A 260 0.88 -14.37 -2.52
N ILE A 261 0.54 -15.58 -2.08
CA ILE A 261 -0.57 -15.84 -1.17
C ILE A 261 -0.02 -15.86 0.24
N THR A 262 -0.44 -14.92 1.08
CA THR A 262 0.00 -14.85 2.46
C THR A 262 -0.67 -15.92 3.29
N ILE A 263 0.11 -16.80 3.90
CA ILE A 263 -0.36 -17.89 4.74
C ILE A 263 -0.25 -17.60 6.24
N PHE A 264 0.50 -16.56 6.59
CA PHE A 264 0.67 -16.06 7.94
C PHE A 264 1.23 -14.63 7.91
N ASP A 265 0.66 -13.74 8.70
CA ASP A 265 1.28 -12.50 9.13
C ASP A 265 1.03 -12.27 10.63
N ALA A 266 1.67 -11.26 11.24
CA ALA A 266 1.55 -11.00 12.68
C ALA A 266 0.11 -10.64 13.13
N GLY A 267 -0.77 -10.29 12.19
CA GLY A 267 -2.17 -9.94 12.44
C GLY A 267 -3.18 -11.02 12.08
N MET A 268 -2.82 -12.00 11.22
CA MET A 268 -3.79 -12.93 10.66
C MET A 268 -3.21 -14.29 10.24
N ILE A 269 -3.96 -15.35 10.52
CA ILE A 269 -3.89 -16.62 9.77
C ILE A 269 -5.12 -16.64 8.85
N PRO A 270 -4.96 -16.72 7.53
CA PRO A 270 -6.08 -16.66 6.60
C PRO A 270 -6.96 -17.91 6.68
N ASN A 271 -8.21 -17.77 6.23
CA ASN A 271 -9.10 -18.92 6.09
C ASN A 271 -8.51 -19.93 5.09
N THR A 272 -8.36 -21.18 5.54
CA THR A 272 -7.67 -22.23 4.75
C THR A 272 -8.47 -22.66 3.52
N ALA A 273 -9.79 -22.75 3.61
CA ALA A 273 -10.65 -23.10 2.47
C ALA A 273 -10.57 -22.02 1.38
N LEU A 274 -10.56 -20.74 1.78
CA LEU A 274 -10.42 -19.62 0.85
C LEU A 274 -9.01 -19.60 0.20
N ARG A 275 -7.95 -19.89 0.96
CA ARG A 275 -6.59 -20.06 0.45
C ARG A 275 -6.51 -21.20 -0.60
N ASP A 276 -7.10 -22.35 -0.28
CA ASP A 276 -7.06 -23.51 -1.17
C ASP A 276 -7.91 -23.27 -2.43
N PHE A 277 -9.00 -22.52 -2.32
CA PHE A 277 -9.76 -22.04 -3.47
C PHE A 277 -8.90 -21.12 -4.36
N ALA A 278 -8.17 -20.16 -3.79
CA ALA A 278 -7.25 -19.31 -4.54
C ALA A 278 -6.18 -20.11 -5.28
N ALA A 279 -5.52 -21.03 -4.59
CA ALA A 279 -4.50 -21.91 -5.19
C ALA A 279 -5.06 -22.76 -6.34
N LYS A 280 -6.30 -23.28 -6.20
CA LYS A 280 -7.00 -24.01 -7.25
C LYS A 280 -7.28 -23.15 -8.46
N VAL A 281 -7.83 -21.93 -8.27
CA VAL A 281 -8.14 -21.01 -9.38
C VAL A 281 -6.84 -20.63 -10.11
N ALA A 282 -5.77 -20.30 -9.38
CA ALA A 282 -4.47 -19.99 -9.96
C ALA A 282 -3.93 -21.14 -10.83
N LYS A 283 -3.99 -22.38 -10.30
CA LYS A 283 -3.57 -23.58 -11.04
C LYS A 283 -4.38 -23.80 -12.32
N ASP A 284 -5.70 -23.67 -12.25
CA ASP A 284 -6.61 -23.87 -13.39
C ASP A 284 -6.33 -22.84 -14.50
N LEU A 285 -5.95 -21.62 -14.14
CA LEU A 285 -5.60 -20.53 -15.06
C LEU A 285 -4.11 -20.47 -15.43
N LYS A 286 -3.28 -21.32 -14.83
CA LYS A 286 -1.81 -21.32 -14.98
C LYS A 286 -1.16 -20.00 -14.59
N ILE A 287 -1.72 -19.32 -13.60
CA ILE A 287 -1.15 -18.10 -13.03
C ILE A 287 -0.11 -18.50 -11.98
N PRO A 288 1.16 -18.06 -12.11
CA PRO A 288 2.18 -18.33 -11.12
C PRO A 288 1.81 -17.75 -9.76
N THR A 289 1.94 -18.54 -8.71
CA THR A 289 1.74 -18.10 -7.33
C THR A 289 2.86 -18.58 -6.42
N GLN A 290 3.13 -17.79 -5.39
CA GLN A 290 4.12 -18.06 -4.37
C GLN A 290 3.47 -18.04 -2.99
N ILE A 291 4.23 -18.36 -1.95
CA ILE A 291 3.80 -18.23 -0.56
C ILE A 291 4.50 -17.02 0.07
N SER A 292 3.78 -16.26 0.89
CA SER A 292 4.34 -15.23 1.76
C SER A 292 4.08 -15.57 3.23
N ILE A 293 5.10 -15.33 4.06
CA ILE A 293 5.05 -15.40 5.52
C ILE A 293 5.71 -14.14 6.06
N SER A 294 5.08 -13.50 7.04
CA SER A 294 5.62 -12.31 7.72
C SER A 294 5.49 -12.44 9.23
N GLU A 295 6.58 -12.62 9.94
CA GLU A 295 6.56 -12.72 11.41
C GLU A 295 6.44 -11.35 12.10
N GLY A 296 6.82 -10.27 11.42
CA GLY A 296 6.94 -8.93 12.02
C GLY A 296 6.05 -7.86 11.38
N GLY A 297 5.21 -8.20 10.42
CA GLY A 297 4.30 -7.27 9.73
C GLY A 297 2.86 -7.75 9.79
N ALA A 298 1.92 -6.83 9.64
CA ALA A 298 0.49 -7.11 9.53
C ALA A 298 -0.09 -6.26 8.40
N THR A 299 -1.21 -6.70 7.84
CA THR A 299 -1.95 -5.99 6.79
C THR A 299 -3.34 -5.62 7.30
N ASP A 300 -4.12 -4.88 6.51
CA ASP A 300 -5.53 -4.58 6.77
C ASP A 300 -6.36 -5.85 7.09
N GLY A 301 -5.91 -7.02 6.63
CA GLY A 301 -6.51 -8.32 6.94
C GLY A 301 -6.60 -8.59 8.43
N GLY A 302 -5.63 -8.13 9.21
CA GLY A 302 -5.61 -8.27 10.67
C GLY A 302 -6.79 -7.60 11.38
N ARG A 303 -7.40 -6.56 10.78
CA ARG A 303 -8.61 -5.91 11.31
C ARG A 303 -9.88 -6.47 10.69
N ILE A 304 -9.83 -6.78 9.39
CA ILE A 304 -10.99 -7.21 8.64
C ILE A 304 -11.49 -8.57 9.11
N HIS A 305 -10.60 -9.57 9.26
CA HIS A 305 -11.00 -10.95 9.57
C HIS A 305 -11.67 -11.13 10.94
N LEU A 306 -11.44 -10.19 11.87
CA LEU A 306 -12.02 -10.22 13.24
C LEU A 306 -13.35 -9.47 13.35
N HIS A 307 -13.87 -8.92 12.23
CA HIS A 307 -15.08 -8.12 12.30
C HIS A 307 -16.34 -9.00 12.50
N GLY A 308 -17.21 -8.59 13.43
CA GLY A 308 -18.46 -9.28 13.72
C GLY A 308 -18.23 -10.70 14.28
N ASP A 309 -18.78 -11.68 13.58
CA ASP A 309 -18.58 -13.12 13.84
C ASP A 309 -17.45 -13.71 12.96
N GLY A 310 -16.72 -12.85 12.27
CA GLY A 310 -15.58 -13.17 11.41
C GLY A 310 -15.89 -12.97 9.93
N VAL A 311 -14.85 -12.60 9.16
CA VAL A 311 -14.90 -12.45 7.71
C VAL A 311 -13.91 -13.43 7.09
N LEU A 312 -14.34 -14.21 6.08
CA LEU A 312 -13.42 -15.09 5.34
C LEU A 312 -12.39 -14.22 4.61
N THR A 313 -11.17 -14.14 5.13
CA THR A 313 -10.16 -13.19 4.66
C THR A 313 -8.92 -13.89 4.13
N LEU A 314 -8.39 -13.37 3.02
CA LEU A 314 -7.14 -13.80 2.41
C LEU A 314 -6.36 -12.58 1.91
N THR A 315 -5.05 -12.53 2.20
CA THR A 315 -4.16 -11.51 1.68
C THR A 315 -3.41 -12.01 0.45
N PHE A 316 -3.46 -11.24 -0.62
CA PHE A 316 -2.68 -11.36 -1.83
C PHE A 316 -1.59 -10.30 -1.82
N SER A 317 -0.35 -10.71 -1.88
CA SER A 317 0.78 -9.79 -1.75
C SER A 317 1.61 -9.72 -3.03
N ILE A 318 1.95 -8.51 -3.45
CA ILE A 318 2.88 -8.26 -4.54
C ILE A 318 4.31 -8.29 -3.96
N PRO A 319 5.17 -9.23 -4.38
CA PRO A 319 6.54 -9.27 -3.90
C PRO A 319 7.26 -7.96 -4.23
N THR A 320 7.80 -7.31 -3.21
CA THR A 320 8.38 -5.97 -3.32
C THR A 320 9.74 -5.93 -2.62
N ARG A 321 10.77 -5.47 -3.32
CA ARG A 321 12.09 -5.22 -2.71
C ARG A 321 12.15 -3.82 -2.13
N TYR A 322 12.87 -3.68 -1.02
CA TYR A 322 13.16 -2.38 -0.38
C TYR A 322 11.90 -1.62 0.09
N ILE A 323 10.86 -2.34 0.52
CA ILE A 323 9.69 -1.71 1.14
C ILE A 323 10.09 -0.87 2.36
N HIS A 324 9.25 0.08 2.75
CA HIS A 324 9.54 1.01 3.85
C HIS A 324 10.84 1.81 3.66
N SER A 325 11.09 2.25 2.41
CA SER A 325 12.16 3.17 2.06
C SER A 325 11.68 4.20 1.01
N HIS A 326 12.57 5.11 0.60
CA HIS A 326 12.25 6.11 -0.43
C HIS A 326 12.00 5.51 -1.81
N GLN A 327 12.48 4.29 -2.06
CA GLN A 327 12.35 3.60 -3.35
C GLN A 327 12.17 2.10 -3.11
N SER A 328 11.27 1.50 -3.85
CA SER A 328 11.03 0.07 -3.86
C SER A 328 10.88 -0.46 -5.28
N ILE A 329 10.91 -1.79 -5.43
CA ILE A 329 10.94 -2.46 -6.73
C ILE A 329 9.88 -3.53 -6.78
N ILE A 330 9.06 -3.51 -7.84
CA ILE A 330 8.06 -4.54 -8.16
C ILE A 330 8.24 -5.05 -9.59
N HIS A 331 7.52 -6.12 -9.93
CA HIS A 331 7.51 -6.66 -11.29
C HIS A 331 6.10 -6.64 -11.91
N MET A 332 6.01 -6.27 -13.18
CA MET A 332 4.74 -6.14 -13.91
C MET A 332 3.95 -7.44 -14.00
N ASP A 333 4.63 -8.58 -14.16
CA ASP A 333 3.95 -9.87 -14.31
C ASP A 333 3.25 -10.29 -13.00
N ASP A 334 3.79 -9.93 -11.84
CA ASP A 334 3.17 -10.18 -10.53
C ASP A 334 1.89 -9.36 -10.36
N TYR A 335 1.95 -8.08 -10.75
CA TYR A 335 0.78 -7.20 -10.76
C TYR A 335 -0.32 -7.70 -11.73
N GLU A 336 0.05 -8.08 -12.96
CA GLU A 336 -0.90 -8.58 -13.94
C GLU A 336 -1.53 -9.90 -13.51
N GLY A 337 -0.74 -10.80 -12.94
CA GLY A 337 -1.20 -12.05 -12.35
C GLY A 337 -2.18 -11.85 -11.20
N ALA A 338 -1.93 -10.84 -10.34
CA ALA A 338 -2.83 -10.48 -9.26
C ALA A 338 -4.20 -10.02 -9.78
N VAL A 339 -4.21 -9.13 -10.76
CA VAL A 339 -5.46 -8.64 -11.38
C VAL A 339 -6.25 -9.79 -12.02
N GLU A 340 -5.57 -10.71 -12.69
CA GLU A 340 -6.21 -11.86 -13.35
C GLU A 340 -6.78 -12.85 -12.33
N LEU A 341 -5.98 -13.24 -11.33
CA LEU A 341 -6.39 -14.19 -10.30
C LEU A 341 -7.57 -13.68 -9.48
N ILE A 342 -7.48 -12.46 -8.96
CA ILE A 342 -8.52 -11.89 -8.10
C ILE A 342 -9.82 -11.70 -8.89
N THR A 343 -9.76 -11.22 -10.14
CA THR A 343 -10.93 -11.12 -11.00
C THR A 343 -11.61 -12.48 -11.18
N ALA A 344 -10.85 -13.52 -11.52
CA ALA A 344 -11.38 -14.86 -11.74
C ALA A 344 -11.96 -15.49 -10.46
N MET A 345 -11.37 -15.21 -9.31
CA MET A 345 -11.92 -15.66 -8.01
C MET A 345 -13.28 -15.02 -7.74
N ILE A 346 -13.43 -13.71 -7.98
CA ILE A 346 -14.68 -12.99 -7.81
C ILE A 346 -15.77 -13.56 -8.76
N GLU A 347 -15.43 -13.76 -10.04
CA GLU A 347 -16.37 -14.32 -11.01
C GLU A 347 -16.86 -15.75 -10.66
N LYS A 348 -16.04 -16.52 -9.90
CA LYS A 348 -16.36 -17.89 -9.44
C LYS A 348 -16.97 -17.97 -8.05
N LEU A 349 -16.98 -16.87 -7.29
CA LEU A 349 -17.44 -16.84 -5.90
C LEU A 349 -18.91 -16.37 -5.87
N ASP A 350 -19.83 -17.29 -6.13
CA ASP A 350 -21.28 -17.09 -5.97
C ASP A 350 -21.76 -17.56 -4.58
N SER A 351 -23.06 -17.45 -4.30
CA SER A 351 -23.68 -17.89 -3.03
C SER A 351 -23.42 -19.37 -2.72
N LYS A 352 -23.38 -20.24 -3.75
CA LYS A 352 -23.08 -21.66 -3.56
C LYS A 352 -21.63 -21.86 -3.11
N LYS A 353 -20.69 -21.20 -3.81
CA LYS A 353 -19.27 -21.29 -3.48
C LYS A 353 -19.00 -20.71 -2.09
N TYR A 354 -19.61 -19.59 -1.74
CA TYR A 354 -19.52 -19.04 -0.38
C TYR A 354 -19.95 -20.03 0.69
N GLN A 355 -21.10 -20.71 0.50
CA GLN A 355 -21.59 -21.74 1.44
C GLN A 355 -20.66 -22.96 1.53
N GLU A 356 -19.98 -23.31 0.45
CA GLU A 356 -18.94 -24.36 0.46
C GLU A 356 -17.73 -23.92 1.31
N LEU A 357 -17.27 -22.66 1.16
CA LEU A 357 -16.12 -22.13 1.88
C LEU A 357 -16.38 -21.98 3.40
N LEU A 358 -17.63 -21.73 3.81
CA LEU A 358 -18.01 -21.67 5.23
C LEU A 358 -17.92 -23.04 5.95
N LYS A 359 -18.00 -24.14 5.20
CA LYS A 359 -17.98 -25.48 5.78
C LYS A 359 -16.56 -26.06 5.94
N GLY A 360 -15.55 -25.39 5.43
CA GLY A 360 -14.13 -25.76 5.50
C GLY A 360 -13.72 -26.63 4.33
#